data_68f6d4dc5a400343be5fe7572037c705
#
_entry.id   68f6d4dc5a400343be5fe7572037c705
#
_cell.length_a   1.000
_cell.length_b   1.000
_cell.length_c   1.000
_cell.angle_alpha   90.00
_cell.angle_beta   90.00
_cell.angle_gamma   90.00
#
_symmetry.space_group_name_H-M   'P 1'
#
loop_
_entity.id
_entity.type
_entity.pdbx_description
1 polymer ?
#
loop_
_entity_poly.entity_id
_entity_poly.type
_entity_poly.pdbx_seq_one_letter_code
_entity_poly.pdbx_strand_id
1 'polypeptide(L)'
;MGSYLNPGSTAFQGSLRSQIYIDKSGLIEKTNTVLGTEQKYVCVSRPRRFGKSMAANMLAAYYDRDCDTKEFFDKLKISQSEEYLKHLNQYDVLKINMQEFLSATQGMEEMLRLLQKRLITDLKNRYSSYEIEDNLVFAMQDVYANTHHPFIILIDEWDCLFREYQQDKDAQKKYLDFLRFWLKDKDYIALAYMTGILPIKKYGSHSALNMFMEYSMTDPGELAEFFGFTEEEVKGLCEEYAMNFEEVKAWYDGYDLISVSYTHLRAHETKAN
;
A
#
# COMPACT_ATOMS: atom_id res chain seq x y z
N MET A 1 -1.23 15.53 12.61
CA MET A 1 -1.17 14.95 11.24
C MET A 1 0.06 15.47 10.54
N GLY A 2 0.92 14.59 10.06
CA GLY A 2 2.02 14.92 9.16
C GLY A 2 1.60 14.82 7.70
N SER A 3 2.48 15.19 6.79
CA SER A 3 2.21 15.01 5.35
C SER A 3 2.30 13.54 4.94
N TYR A 4 3.21 12.80 5.54
CA TYR A 4 3.49 11.38 5.28
C TYR A 4 3.34 10.50 6.52
N LEU A 5 3.59 11.06 7.70
CA LEU A 5 3.37 10.40 8.99
C LEU A 5 1.95 10.67 9.47
N ASN A 6 1.20 9.62 9.71
CA ASN A 6 -0.19 9.68 10.15
C ASN A 6 -1.03 10.62 9.25
N PRO A 7 -1.18 10.27 7.94
CA PRO A 7 -1.76 11.18 6.94
C PRO A 7 -3.27 11.37 7.09
N GLY A 8 -3.89 10.63 7.98
CA GLY A 8 -5.33 10.71 8.23
C GLY A 8 -6.16 9.86 7.27
N SER A 9 -7.48 10.00 7.38
CA SER A 9 -8.47 9.14 6.69
C SER A 9 -9.15 9.80 5.49
N THR A 10 -8.83 11.06 5.15
CA THR A 10 -9.55 11.83 4.12
C THR A 10 -9.61 11.14 2.76
N ALA A 11 -8.50 10.54 2.31
CA ALA A 11 -8.44 9.84 1.03
C ALA A 11 -9.36 8.60 1.02
N PHE A 12 -9.41 7.84 2.13
CA PHE A 12 -10.31 6.69 2.26
C PHE A 12 -11.77 7.12 2.34
N GLN A 13 -12.07 8.17 3.09
CA GLN A 13 -13.43 8.75 3.12
C GLN A 13 -13.91 9.17 1.73
N GLY A 14 -13.01 9.73 0.90
CA GLY A 14 -13.30 10.01 -0.50
C GLY A 14 -13.72 8.76 -1.27
N SER A 15 -13.03 7.64 -1.07
CA SER A 15 -13.38 6.36 -1.68
C SER A 15 -14.75 5.84 -1.22
N LEU A 16 -15.06 5.92 0.08
CA LEU A 16 -16.36 5.49 0.64
C LEU A 16 -17.55 6.32 0.11
N ARG A 17 -17.31 7.57 -0.30
CA ARG A 17 -18.36 8.45 -0.86
C ARG A 17 -18.51 8.32 -2.38
N SER A 18 -17.67 7.50 -3.02
CA SER A 18 -17.77 7.26 -4.47
C SER A 18 -19.10 6.58 -4.80
N GLN A 19 -19.66 6.88 -5.97
CA GLN A 19 -20.90 6.30 -6.44
C GLN A 19 -20.85 4.75 -6.45
N ILE A 20 -19.68 4.20 -6.83
CA ILE A 20 -19.40 2.78 -6.77
C ILE A 20 -18.26 2.58 -5.78
N TYR A 21 -18.51 1.87 -4.71
CA TYR A 21 -17.51 1.41 -3.76
C TYR A 21 -17.73 -0.07 -3.46
N ILE A 22 -16.70 -0.87 -3.71
CA ILE A 22 -16.70 -2.29 -3.34
C ILE A 22 -15.84 -2.48 -2.10
N ASP A 23 -16.44 -3.11 -1.09
CA ASP A 23 -15.77 -3.37 0.17
C ASP A 23 -14.69 -4.44 0.04
N LYS A 24 -13.43 -4.00 0.07
CA LYS A 24 -12.22 -4.82 0.08
C LYS A 24 -11.54 -4.87 1.45
N SER A 25 -12.27 -4.52 2.52
CA SER A 25 -11.70 -4.44 3.87
C SER A 25 -11.23 -5.78 4.44
N GLY A 26 -11.61 -6.91 3.84
CA GLY A 26 -11.01 -8.21 4.13
C GLY A 26 -9.48 -8.26 3.92
N LEU A 27 -8.90 -7.36 3.11
CA LEU A 27 -7.44 -7.18 3.02
C LEU A 27 -6.83 -6.84 4.39
N ILE A 28 -7.52 -6.06 5.22
CA ILE A 28 -7.07 -5.68 6.56
C ILE A 28 -6.91 -6.93 7.45
N GLU A 29 -7.86 -7.85 7.38
CA GLU A 29 -7.76 -9.12 8.11
C GLU A 29 -6.49 -9.88 7.72
N LYS A 30 -6.18 -9.95 6.42
CA LYS A 30 -4.94 -10.58 5.93
C LYS A 30 -3.69 -9.85 6.42
N THR A 31 -3.68 -8.52 6.39
CA THR A 31 -2.52 -7.77 6.91
C THR A 31 -2.40 -7.86 8.43
N ASN A 32 -3.51 -7.95 9.18
CA ASN A 32 -3.49 -8.15 10.63
C ASN A 32 -2.80 -9.47 11.04
N THR A 33 -2.98 -10.55 10.28
CA THR A 33 -2.37 -11.86 10.59
C THR A 33 -0.85 -11.86 10.50
N VAL A 34 -0.26 -10.95 9.73
CA VAL A 34 1.20 -10.88 9.52
C VAL A 34 1.90 -9.77 10.31
N LEU A 35 1.14 -8.93 11.05
CA LEU A 35 1.71 -7.86 11.86
C LEU A 35 2.74 -8.38 12.87
N GLY A 36 3.94 -7.79 12.85
CA GLY A 36 5.03 -8.14 13.78
C GLY A 36 5.63 -9.52 13.58
N THR A 37 5.26 -10.25 12.52
CA THR A 37 5.82 -11.58 12.18
C THR A 37 6.93 -11.45 11.12
N GLU A 38 7.58 -12.57 10.81
CA GLU A 38 8.53 -12.61 9.68
C GLU A 38 7.88 -12.35 8.32
N GLN A 39 6.56 -12.53 8.22
CA GLN A 39 5.76 -12.28 6.99
C GLN A 39 5.24 -10.85 6.88
N LYS A 40 5.67 -9.94 7.75
CA LYS A 40 5.25 -8.53 7.78
C LYS A 40 5.61 -7.71 6.52
N TYR A 41 6.32 -8.31 5.57
CA TYR A 41 6.73 -7.66 4.32
C TYR A 41 5.85 -8.14 3.17
N VAL A 42 4.91 -7.32 2.75
CA VAL A 42 3.91 -7.64 1.73
C VAL A 42 4.10 -6.74 0.50
N CYS A 43 4.20 -7.33 -0.69
CA CYS A 43 4.25 -6.59 -1.94
C CYS A 43 3.16 -7.04 -2.90
N VAL A 44 2.38 -6.08 -3.41
CA VAL A 44 1.30 -6.34 -4.36
C VAL A 44 1.60 -5.71 -5.71
N SER A 45 1.80 -6.55 -6.72
CA SER A 45 2.07 -6.14 -8.10
C SER A 45 0.83 -6.35 -8.97
N ARG A 46 0.18 -5.25 -9.36
CA ARG A 46 -1.03 -5.25 -10.19
C ARG A 46 -0.94 -4.18 -11.27
N PRO A 47 -1.58 -4.35 -12.42
CA PRO A 47 -1.72 -3.29 -13.42
C PRO A 47 -2.33 -2.01 -12.84
N ARG A 48 -2.27 -0.93 -13.62
CA ARG A 48 -3.00 0.30 -13.26
C ARG A 48 -4.49 0.03 -13.15
N ARG A 49 -5.18 0.80 -12.27
CA ARG A 49 -6.64 0.75 -12.07
C ARG A 49 -7.17 -0.49 -11.34
N PHE A 50 -6.31 -1.26 -10.68
CA PHE A 50 -6.69 -2.40 -9.83
C PHE A 50 -6.90 -2.00 -8.35
N GLY A 51 -7.06 -0.73 -8.02
CA GLY A 51 -7.39 -0.30 -6.66
C GLY A 51 -6.22 -0.27 -5.67
N LYS A 52 -4.95 -0.42 -6.10
CA LYS A 52 -3.77 -0.46 -5.22
C LYS A 52 -3.69 0.74 -4.27
N SER A 53 -3.81 1.96 -4.81
CA SER A 53 -3.75 3.19 -3.98
C SER A 53 -4.96 3.32 -3.07
N MET A 54 -6.15 2.81 -3.48
CA MET A 54 -7.33 2.75 -2.61
C MET A 54 -7.10 1.80 -1.44
N ALA A 55 -6.50 0.63 -1.69
CA ALA A 55 -6.10 -0.31 -0.65
C ALA A 55 -5.11 0.33 0.33
N ALA A 56 -4.07 1.01 -0.16
CA ALA A 56 -3.12 1.72 0.69
C ALA A 56 -3.79 2.85 1.51
N ASN A 57 -4.77 3.57 0.93
CA ASN A 57 -5.54 4.59 1.66
C ASN A 57 -6.42 3.97 2.76
N MET A 58 -7.04 2.83 2.48
CA MET A 58 -7.82 2.07 3.45
C MET A 58 -6.96 1.57 4.61
N LEU A 59 -5.82 0.95 4.31
CA LEU A 59 -4.87 0.49 5.34
C LEU A 59 -4.35 1.66 6.18
N ALA A 60 -4.02 2.80 5.55
CA ALA A 60 -3.62 4.00 6.28
C ALA A 60 -4.70 4.47 7.25
N ALA A 61 -5.95 4.60 6.79
CA ALA A 61 -7.06 5.04 7.62
C ALA A 61 -7.37 4.07 8.77
N TYR A 62 -7.17 2.76 8.55
CA TYR A 62 -7.43 1.74 9.57
C TYR A 62 -6.36 1.75 10.67
N TYR A 63 -5.08 1.81 10.29
CA TYR A 63 -4.00 1.69 11.25
C TYR A 63 -3.62 3.00 11.96
N ASP A 64 -3.85 4.16 11.32
CA ASP A 64 -3.41 5.49 11.78
C ASP A 64 -3.97 5.85 13.16
N ARG A 65 -3.09 5.93 14.14
CA ARG A 65 -3.42 6.21 15.55
C ARG A 65 -3.89 7.65 15.83
N ASP A 66 -3.65 8.57 14.91
CA ASP A 66 -4.14 9.94 15.02
C ASP A 66 -5.55 10.11 14.44
N CYS A 67 -6.17 9.00 14.00
CA CYS A 67 -7.53 8.95 13.48
C CYS A 67 -8.50 8.33 14.49
N ASP A 68 -9.77 8.69 14.35
CA ASP A 68 -10.90 7.92 14.85
C ASP A 68 -11.76 7.53 13.64
N THR A 69 -11.58 6.30 13.18
CA THR A 69 -12.22 5.80 11.96
C THR A 69 -13.17 4.64 12.22
N LYS A 70 -13.44 4.33 13.50
CA LYS A 70 -14.29 3.23 13.89
C LYS A 70 -15.65 3.26 13.19
N GLU A 71 -16.29 4.41 13.11
CA GLU A 71 -17.60 4.57 12.47
C GLU A 71 -17.63 4.17 10.99
N PHE A 72 -16.48 4.34 10.29
CA PHE A 72 -16.37 3.94 8.88
C PHE A 72 -16.20 2.43 8.74
N PHE A 73 -15.32 1.84 9.56
CA PHE A 73 -15.01 0.42 9.47
C PHE A 73 -16.05 -0.50 10.10
N ASP A 74 -16.85 -0.03 11.07
CA ASP A 74 -17.98 -0.79 11.65
C ASP A 74 -19.01 -1.25 10.59
N LYS A 75 -19.06 -0.56 9.45
CA LYS A 75 -19.98 -0.84 8.34
C LYS A 75 -19.37 -1.77 7.27
N LEU A 76 -18.12 -2.15 7.42
CA LEU A 76 -17.36 -2.92 6.45
C LEU A 76 -17.11 -4.35 6.94
N LYS A 77 -16.76 -5.25 6.02
CA LYS A 77 -16.54 -6.68 6.29
C LYS A 77 -15.55 -6.93 7.42
N ILE A 78 -14.51 -6.10 7.53
CA ILE A 78 -13.49 -6.21 8.58
C ILE A 78 -14.06 -6.15 10.00
N SER A 79 -15.20 -5.51 10.21
CA SER A 79 -15.87 -5.44 11.53
C SER A 79 -16.25 -6.80 12.10
N GLN A 80 -16.33 -7.83 11.25
CA GLN A 80 -16.62 -9.20 11.65
C GLN A 80 -15.38 -9.97 12.12
N SER A 81 -14.17 -9.43 11.93
CA SER A 81 -12.92 -10.07 12.35
C SER A 81 -12.71 -9.92 13.85
N GLU A 82 -12.26 -11.00 14.51
CA GLU A 82 -11.94 -10.98 15.94
C GLU A 82 -10.80 -10.00 16.29
N GLU A 83 -9.87 -9.78 15.36
CA GLU A 83 -8.73 -8.87 15.53
C GLU A 83 -9.06 -7.40 15.18
N TYR A 84 -10.31 -7.12 14.73
CA TYR A 84 -10.70 -5.80 14.21
C TYR A 84 -10.34 -4.65 15.15
N LEU A 85 -10.85 -4.66 16.39
CA LEU A 85 -10.63 -3.56 17.34
C LEU A 85 -9.22 -3.55 17.94
N LYS A 86 -8.51 -4.65 17.88
CA LYS A 86 -7.15 -4.77 18.43
C LYS A 86 -6.15 -3.90 17.67
N HIS A 87 -6.34 -3.77 16.37
CA HIS A 87 -5.41 -3.08 15.49
C HIS A 87 -5.93 -1.75 14.95
N LEU A 88 -7.23 -1.48 15.10
CA LEU A 88 -7.85 -0.24 14.62
C LEU A 88 -7.24 0.97 15.34
N ASN A 89 -6.68 1.90 14.57
CA ASN A 89 -6.08 3.16 15.03
C ASN A 89 -4.99 2.99 16.12
N GLN A 90 -4.11 1.99 15.96
CA GLN A 90 -3.10 1.67 16.97
C GLN A 90 -1.66 1.99 16.56
N TYR A 91 -1.39 2.34 15.31
CA TYR A 91 -0.02 2.41 14.78
C TYR A 91 0.35 3.80 14.25
N ASP A 92 1.64 4.10 14.28
CA ASP A 92 2.17 5.18 13.46
C ASP A 92 2.27 4.71 12.01
N VAL A 93 1.63 5.45 11.10
CA VAL A 93 1.56 5.09 9.69
C VAL A 93 2.41 6.02 8.85
N LEU A 94 3.42 5.50 8.16
CA LEU A 94 4.12 6.20 7.09
C LEU A 94 3.50 5.80 5.74
N LYS A 95 2.90 6.75 5.04
CA LYS A 95 2.33 6.51 3.71
C LYS A 95 3.01 7.38 2.66
N ILE A 96 3.57 6.73 1.65
CA ILE A 96 4.46 7.34 0.67
C ILE A 96 4.02 6.91 -0.73
N ASN A 97 3.99 7.86 -1.67
CA ASN A 97 3.96 7.58 -3.10
C ASN A 97 5.32 7.91 -3.70
N MET A 98 6.07 6.90 -4.12
CA MET A 98 7.43 7.09 -4.64
C MET A 98 7.48 7.89 -5.95
N GLN A 99 6.42 7.77 -6.77
CA GLN A 99 6.30 8.55 -8.01
C GLN A 99 6.23 10.06 -7.75
N GLU A 100 5.61 10.49 -6.64
CA GLU A 100 5.55 11.91 -6.25
C GLU A 100 6.95 12.48 -6.07
N PHE A 101 7.81 11.77 -5.33
CA PHE A 101 9.18 12.20 -5.07
C PHE A 101 10.04 12.18 -6.34
N LEU A 102 9.88 11.15 -7.18
CA LEU A 102 10.59 11.06 -8.44
C LEU A 102 10.23 12.20 -9.38
N SER A 103 8.94 12.54 -9.46
CA SER A 103 8.45 13.64 -10.32
C SER A 103 8.86 15.04 -9.82
N ALA A 104 9.16 15.18 -8.52
CA ALA A 104 9.57 16.44 -7.91
C ALA A 104 11.09 16.71 -7.97
N THR A 105 11.88 15.78 -8.54
CA THR A 105 13.35 15.82 -8.47
C THR A 105 14.01 15.41 -9.79
N GLN A 106 15.30 15.69 -9.90
CA GLN A 106 16.09 15.32 -11.08
C GLN A 106 16.97 14.09 -10.78
N GLY A 107 16.32 12.93 -10.70
CA GLY A 107 17.01 11.66 -10.52
C GLY A 107 16.95 11.08 -9.11
N MET A 108 17.46 9.87 -8.98
CA MET A 108 17.29 9.01 -7.82
C MET A 108 17.90 9.58 -6.52
N GLU A 109 19.11 10.15 -6.61
CA GLU A 109 19.80 10.62 -5.40
C GLU A 109 19.07 11.82 -4.76
N GLU A 110 18.57 12.73 -5.59
CA GLU A 110 17.77 13.86 -5.12
C GLU A 110 16.41 13.39 -4.58
N MET A 111 15.79 12.43 -5.25
CA MET A 111 14.56 11.78 -4.79
C MET A 111 14.72 11.20 -3.38
N LEU A 112 15.74 10.38 -3.15
CA LEU A 112 15.98 9.77 -1.84
C LEU A 112 16.33 10.80 -0.77
N ARG A 113 17.07 11.85 -1.11
CA ARG A 113 17.39 12.93 -0.18
C ARG A 113 16.12 13.71 0.21
N LEU A 114 15.25 14.03 -0.75
CA LEU A 114 13.99 14.72 -0.51
C LEU A 114 13.05 13.85 0.35
N LEU A 115 12.91 12.57 0.00
CA LEU A 115 12.13 11.60 0.76
C LEU A 115 12.57 11.56 2.21
N GLN A 116 13.84 11.29 2.47
CA GLN A 116 14.37 11.21 3.84
C GLN A 116 14.14 12.50 4.60
N LYS A 117 14.46 13.66 3.99
CA LYS A 117 14.25 14.98 4.61
C LYS A 117 12.78 15.19 5.03
N ARG A 118 11.82 14.85 4.17
CA ARG A 118 10.39 15.02 4.47
C ARG A 118 9.95 14.12 5.61
N LEU A 119 10.32 12.84 5.56
CA LEU A 119 9.96 11.88 6.61
C LEU A 119 10.58 12.23 7.97
N ILE A 120 11.87 12.60 8.00
CA ILE A 120 12.55 13.04 9.22
C ILE A 120 11.89 14.29 9.78
N THR A 121 11.48 15.23 8.92
CA THR A 121 10.77 16.45 9.36
C THR A 121 9.45 16.10 10.03
N ASP A 122 8.65 15.20 9.45
CA ASP A 122 7.38 14.74 10.05
C ASP A 122 7.63 14.04 11.39
N LEU A 123 8.66 13.17 11.50
CA LEU A 123 9.04 12.49 12.73
C LEU A 123 9.45 13.51 13.83
N LYS A 124 10.33 14.46 13.51
CA LYS A 124 10.76 15.50 14.46
C LYS A 124 9.62 16.40 14.93
N ASN A 125 8.71 16.75 14.04
CA ASN A 125 7.53 17.55 14.40
C ASN A 125 6.59 16.78 15.34
N ARG A 126 6.36 15.50 15.07
CA ARG A 126 5.47 14.65 15.87
C ARG A 126 6.06 14.30 17.23
N TYR A 127 7.35 14.02 17.25
CA TYR A 127 8.09 13.54 18.41
C TYR A 127 9.11 14.58 18.91
N SER A 128 8.71 15.85 18.95
CA SER A 128 9.58 17.00 19.26
C SER A 128 10.20 16.98 20.67
N SER A 129 9.70 16.12 21.57
CA SER A 129 10.27 15.91 22.91
C SER A 129 11.48 14.97 22.91
N TYR A 130 11.77 14.28 21.82
CA TYR A 130 12.87 13.34 21.71
C TYR A 130 13.98 13.90 20.82
N GLU A 131 15.21 13.54 21.12
CA GLU A 131 16.33 13.76 20.23
C GLU A 131 16.27 12.74 19.09
N ILE A 132 16.20 13.20 17.83
CA ILE A 132 16.02 12.39 16.63
C ILE A 132 17.10 12.73 15.63
N GLU A 133 17.82 11.72 15.17
CA GLU A 133 18.90 11.86 14.22
C GLU A 133 18.46 12.30 12.80
N ASP A 134 19.40 12.90 12.03
CA ASP A 134 19.16 13.33 10.64
C ASP A 134 19.38 12.18 9.61
N ASN A 135 19.19 10.94 10.03
CA ASN A 135 19.17 9.76 9.17
C ASN A 135 17.86 9.02 9.38
N LEU A 136 17.13 8.71 8.32
CA LEU A 136 15.78 8.15 8.41
C LEU A 136 15.73 6.84 9.23
N VAL A 137 16.69 5.95 9.03
CA VAL A 137 16.72 4.65 9.74
C VAL A 137 16.94 4.85 11.22
N PHE A 138 17.91 5.70 11.58
CA PHE A 138 18.20 6.01 12.98
C PHE A 138 17.09 6.84 13.61
N ALA A 139 16.51 7.80 12.88
CA ALA A 139 15.35 8.57 13.33
C ALA A 139 14.17 7.67 13.73
N MET A 140 13.88 6.63 12.92
CA MET A 140 12.81 5.68 13.24
C MET A 140 13.19 4.76 14.40
N GLN A 141 14.46 4.38 14.54
CA GLN A 141 14.95 3.63 15.70
C GLN A 141 14.83 4.47 16.99
N ASP A 142 15.19 5.76 16.97
CA ASP A 142 15.08 6.66 18.10
C ASP A 142 13.63 6.79 18.56
N VAL A 143 12.69 7.01 17.61
CA VAL A 143 11.26 7.07 17.93
C VAL A 143 10.77 5.77 18.52
N TYR A 144 11.12 4.63 17.93
CA TYR A 144 10.70 3.33 18.44
C TYR A 144 11.28 3.02 19.82
N ALA A 145 12.56 3.31 20.04
CA ALA A 145 13.21 3.11 21.33
C ALA A 145 12.55 3.90 22.46
N ASN A 146 12.06 5.11 22.16
CA ASN A 146 11.42 5.99 23.14
C ASN A 146 9.93 5.70 23.34
N THR A 147 9.23 5.21 22.30
CA THR A 147 7.76 5.07 22.32
C THR A 147 7.27 3.64 22.40
N HIS A 148 8.09 2.69 21.96
CA HIS A 148 7.72 1.28 21.73
C HIS A 148 6.54 1.11 20.74
N HIS A 149 6.27 2.13 19.91
CA HIS A 149 5.23 2.09 18.89
C HIS A 149 5.86 1.72 17.53
N PRO A 150 5.58 0.53 17.00
CA PRO A 150 6.07 0.15 15.70
C PRO A 150 5.26 0.85 14.58
N PHE A 151 5.89 0.95 13.41
CA PHE A 151 5.33 1.63 12.26
C PHE A 151 4.67 0.65 11.29
N ILE A 152 3.58 1.12 10.67
CA ILE A 152 3.04 0.60 9.42
C ILE A 152 3.63 1.45 8.29
N ILE A 153 4.38 0.84 7.38
CA ILE A 153 5.01 1.53 6.24
C ILE A 153 4.29 1.12 4.96
N LEU A 154 3.63 2.08 4.32
CA LEU A 154 2.87 1.91 3.08
C LEU A 154 3.58 2.64 1.95
N ILE A 155 4.10 1.92 0.97
CA ILE A 155 4.84 2.46 -0.17
C ILE A 155 4.05 2.17 -1.45
N ASP A 156 3.46 3.21 -2.05
CA ASP A 156 2.80 3.11 -3.35
C ASP A 156 3.77 3.46 -4.47
N GLU A 157 3.59 2.83 -5.63
CA GLU A 157 4.41 3.01 -6.85
C GLU A 157 5.91 2.78 -6.60
N TRP A 158 6.26 1.76 -5.75
CA TRP A 158 7.66 1.45 -5.39
C TRP A 158 8.58 1.28 -6.60
N ASP A 159 8.01 0.84 -7.72
CA ASP A 159 8.70 0.47 -8.95
C ASP A 159 8.87 1.63 -9.95
N CYS A 160 8.50 2.87 -9.56
CA CYS A 160 8.54 4.02 -10.45
C CYS A 160 9.92 4.25 -11.10
N LEU A 161 11.00 4.08 -10.32
CA LEU A 161 12.36 4.24 -10.82
C LEU A 161 12.70 3.23 -11.93
N PHE A 162 12.23 1.99 -11.80
CA PHE A 162 12.46 0.94 -12.79
C PHE A 162 11.70 1.18 -14.09
N ARG A 163 10.58 1.88 -14.02
CA ARG A 163 9.76 2.24 -15.19
C ARG A 163 10.34 3.43 -15.94
N GLU A 164 10.87 4.42 -15.22
CA GLU A 164 11.37 5.67 -15.81
C GLU A 164 12.86 5.63 -16.14
N TYR A 165 13.67 5.01 -15.29
CA TYR A 165 15.14 4.90 -15.44
C TYR A 165 15.55 3.46 -15.78
N GLN A 166 15.00 2.89 -16.85
CA GLN A 166 15.18 1.48 -17.22
C GLN A 166 16.62 1.09 -17.49
N GLN A 167 17.42 2.00 -18.02
CA GLN A 167 18.81 1.78 -18.41
C GLN A 167 19.82 2.09 -17.28
N ASP A 168 19.45 2.83 -16.27
CA ASP A 168 20.33 3.24 -15.17
C ASP A 168 20.35 2.15 -14.07
N LYS A 169 21.19 1.15 -14.29
CA LYS A 169 21.34 0.03 -13.36
C LYS A 169 21.96 0.43 -12.02
N ASP A 170 22.82 1.45 -12.01
CA ASP A 170 23.43 1.94 -10.79
C ASP A 170 22.40 2.65 -9.91
N ALA A 171 21.56 3.51 -10.49
CA ALA A 171 20.45 4.12 -9.77
C ALA A 171 19.48 3.07 -9.22
N GLN A 172 19.10 2.07 -10.04
CA GLN A 172 18.24 0.97 -9.62
C GLN A 172 18.84 0.21 -8.42
N LYS A 173 20.14 -0.12 -8.46
CA LYS A 173 20.83 -0.81 -7.38
C LYS A 173 20.85 0.01 -6.10
N LYS A 174 21.27 1.28 -6.17
CA LYS A 174 21.30 2.19 -5.00
C LYS A 174 19.92 2.35 -4.37
N TYR A 175 18.87 2.42 -5.18
CA TYR A 175 17.49 2.48 -4.70
C TYR A 175 17.07 1.21 -3.94
N LEU A 176 17.38 0.03 -4.48
CA LEU A 176 17.12 -1.24 -3.81
C LEU A 176 17.92 -1.37 -2.51
N ASP A 177 19.20 -0.95 -2.51
CA ASP A 177 20.05 -0.94 -1.33
C ASP A 177 19.48 -0.01 -0.24
N PHE A 178 18.94 1.16 -0.63
CA PHE A 178 18.23 2.06 0.29
C PHE A 178 16.99 1.40 0.89
N LEU A 179 16.10 0.82 0.07
CA LEU A 179 14.90 0.14 0.57
C LEU A 179 15.26 -1.02 1.51
N ARG A 180 16.29 -1.79 1.15
CA ARG A 180 16.79 -2.87 2.00
C ARG A 180 17.30 -2.34 3.34
N PHE A 181 18.13 -1.31 3.35
CA PHE A 181 18.69 -0.72 4.57
C PHE A 181 17.59 -0.15 5.48
N TRP A 182 16.57 0.46 4.88
CA TRP A 182 15.46 1.05 5.60
C TRP A 182 14.50 0.01 6.18
N LEU A 183 14.22 -1.06 5.43
CA LEU A 183 13.11 -1.95 5.76
C LEU A 183 13.57 -3.29 6.37
N LYS A 184 14.69 -3.86 5.92
CA LYS A 184 15.06 -5.22 6.28
C LYS A 184 15.53 -5.33 7.75
N ASP A 185 15.03 -6.35 8.44
CA ASP A 185 15.43 -6.74 9.80
C ASP A 185 15.33 -5.55 10.80
N LYS A 186 14.17 -4.86 10.77
CA LYS A 186 13.89 -3.71 11.63
C LYS A 186 12.77 -3.98 12.62
N ASP A 187 13.06 -3.80 13.92
CA ASP A 187 12.11 -4.00 15.01
C ASP A 187 11.03 -2.92 15.04
N TYR A 188 11.35 -1.73 14.51
CA TYR A 188 10.38 -0.63 14.42
C TYR A 188 9.28 -0.86 13.37
N ILE A 189 9.30 -1.93 12.60
CA ILE A 189 8.30 -2.24 11.57
C ILE A 189 7.32 -3.29 12.05
N ALA A 190 6.04 -2.94 12.15
CA ALA A 190 4.94 -3.89 12.30
C ALA A 190 4.49 -4.47 10.96
N LEU A 191 4.44 -3.63 9.90
CA LEU A 191 4.10 -4.01 8.54
C LEU A 191 4.84 -3.12 7.55
N ALA A 192 5.43 -3.69 6.52
CA ALA A 192 5.85 -2.99 5.32
C ALA A 192 5.03 -3.50 4.13
N TYR A 193 4.16 -2.64 3.61
CA TYR A 193 3.27 -2.95 2.51
C TYR A 193 3.61 -2.11 1.29
N MET A 194 4.00 -2.74 0.20
CA MET A 194 4.37 -2.07 -1.04
C MET A 194 3.39 -2.39 -2.16
N THR A 195 3.12 -1.40 -3.00
CA THR A 195 2.37 -1.61 -4.24
C THR A 195 3.11 -1.08 -5.45
N GLY A 196 2.96 -1.78 -6.57
CA GLY A 196 3.57 -1.41 -7.84
C GLY A 196 2.89 -2.08 -9.02
N ILE A 197 3.45 -1.86 -10.21
CA ILE A 197 3.05 -2.54 -11.45
C ILE A 197 3.99 -3.71 -11.72
N LEU A 198 5.28 -3.51 -11.47
CA LEU A 198 6.33 -4.47 -11.78
C LEU A 198 6.57 -5.42 -10.60
N PRO A 199 6.76 -6.72 -10.85
CA PRO A 199 7.09 -7.65 -9.79
C PRO A 199 8.54 -7.47 -9.30
N ILE A 200 8.77 -7.65 -7.99
CA ILE A 200 10.10 -7.56 -7.36
C ILE A 200 11.06 -8.60 -7.96
N LYS A 201 10.61 -9.83 -8.17
CA LYS A 201 11.43 -10.95 -8.68
C LYS A 201 12.10 -10.66 -10.02
N LYS A 202 11.53 -9.76 -10.83
CA LYS A 202 12.07 -9.41 -12.14
C LYS A 202 13.24 -8.42 -12.07
N TYR A 203 13.26 -7.55 -11.07
CA TYR A 203 14.15 -6.40 -10.99
C TYR A 203 15.06 -6.42 -9.77
N GLY A 204 14.69 -7.13 -8.73
CA GLY A 204 15.57 -7.37 -7.60
C GLY A 204 16.73 -8.27 -8.02
N SER A 205 17.97 -7.75 -8.03
CA SER A 205 19.12 -8.64 -7.98
C SER A 205 18.88 -9.59 -6.78
N HIS A 206 18.99 -10.87 -6.98
CA HIS A 206 18.56 -12.01 -6.17
C HIS A 206 18.52 -11.90 -4.62
N SER A 207 18.78 -10.75 -4.02
CA SER A 207 18.87 -10.62 -2.55
C SER A 207 18.34 -9.32 -1.94
N ALA A 208 18.11 -8.23 -2.69
CA ALA A 208 17.88 -6.92 -2.05
C ALA A 208 16.54 -6.85 -1.31
N LEU A 209 15.44 -7.33 -1.91
CA LEU A 209 14.09 -7.29 -1.35
C LEU A 209 13.48 -8.69 -1.18
N ASN A 210 14.31 -9.71 -0.95
CA ASN A 210 13.87 -11.10 -0.79
C ASN A 210 13.00 -11.37 0.45
N MET A 211 12.93 -10.41 1.38
CA MET A 211 12.05 -10.51 2.55
C MET A 211 10.58 -10.31 2.19
N PHE A 212 10.25 -9.69 1.06
CA PHE A 212 8.86 -9.45 0.68
C PHE A 212 8.17 -10.70 0.14
N MET A 213 7.01 -11.01 0.71
CA MET A 213 6.03 -11.91 0.09
C MET A 213 5.35 -11.15 -1.06
N GLU A 214 5.51 -11.66 -2.27
CA GLU A 214 5.01 -11.00 -3.47
C GLU A 214 3.74 -11.66 -3.98
N TYR A 215 2.70 -10.85 -4.14
CA TYR A 215 1.42 -11.21 -4.71
C TYR A 215 1.26 -10.54 -6.08
N SER A 216 1.63 -11.26 -7.14
CA SER A 216 1.62 -10.74 -8.51
C SER A 216 0.34 -11.12 -9.28
N MET A 217 0.19 -10.68 -10.54
CA MET A 217 -0.92 -11.11 -11.41
C MET A 217 -0.87 -12.60 -11.72
N THR A 218 0.32 -13.19 -11.81
CA THR A 218 0.52 -14.62 -12.11
C THR A 218 0.53 -15.50 -10.88
N ASP A 219 0.67 -14.90 -9.69
CA ASP A 219 0.66 -15.58 -8.40
C ASP A 219 -0.01 -14.66 -7.37
N PRO A 220 -1.34 -14.51 -7.44
CA PRO A 220 -2.08 -13.56 -6.60
C PRO A 220 -2.32 -14.08 -5.18
N GLY A 221 -2.16 -15.39 -4.94
CA GLY A 221 -2.37 -16.02 -3.65
C GLY A 221 -3.70 -15.63 -3.00
N GLU A 222 -3.68 -15.53 -1.69
CA GLU A 222 -4.84 -15.15 -0.88
C GLU A 222 -5.28 -13.68 -1.02
N LEU A 223 -4.51 -12.86 -1.73
CA LEU A 223 -4.85 -11.46 -1.98
C LEU A 223 -5.57 -11.25 -3.32
N ALA A 224 -5.91 -12.31 -4.04
CA ALA A 224 -6.52 -12.24 -5.37
C ALA A 224 -7.78 -11.36 -5.38
N GLU A 225 -8.70 -11.60 -4.47
CA GLU A 225 -10.02 -10.96 -4.43
C GLU A 225 -10.03 -9.48 -4.01
N PHE A 226 -8.91 -8.99 -3.43
CA PHE A 226 -8.87 -7.63 -2.89
C PHE A 226 -8.45 -6.56 -3.91
N PHE A 227 -8.08 -6.97 -5.12
CA PHE A 227 -7.63 -6.07 -6.18
C PHE A 227 -8.42 -6.28 -7.47
N GLY A 228 -8.95 -5.19 -8.03
CA GLY A 228 -9.91 -5.24 -9.13
C GLY A 228 -11.30 -5.63 -8.66
N PHE A 229 -12.14 -6.05 -9.60
CA PHE A 229 -13.49 -6.52 -9.34
C PHE A 229 -13.57 -8.02 -9.61
N THR A 230 -14.20 -8.77 -8.73
CA THR A 230 -14.57 -10.16 -9.00
C THR A 230 -15.80 -10.22 -9.89
N GLU A 231 -16.03 -11.34 -10.56
CA GLU A 231 -17.22 -11.53 -11.38
C GLU A 231 -18.52 -11.38 -10.57
N GLU A 232 -18.52 -11.88 -9.34
CA GLU A 232 -19.67 -11.78 -8.43
C GLU A 232 -19.98 -10.32 -8.04
N GLU A 233 -18.94 -9.53 -7.76
CA GLU A 233 -19.09 -8.11 -7.45
C GLU A 233 -19.65 -7.34 -8.64
N VAL A 234 -19.21 -7.66 -9.86
CA VAL A 234 -19.75 -7.02 -11.06
C VAL A 234 -21.17 -7.44 -11.33
N LYS A 235 -21.54 -8.72 -11.12
CA LYS A 235 -22.93 -9.17 -11.21
C LYS A 235 -23.82 -8.38 -10.24
N GLY A 236 -23.39 -8.24 -8.98
CA GLY A 236 -24.13 -7.45 -7.99
C GLY A 236 -24.29 -5.98 -8.41
N LEU A 237 -23.24 -5.35 -8.95
CA LEU A 237 -23.35 -3.98 -9.50
C LEU A 237 -24.30 -3.91 -10.69
N CYS A 238 -24.25 -4.89 -11.61
CA CYS A 238 -25.16 -4.93 -12.75
C CYS A 238 -26.63 -5.04 -12.31
N GLU A 239 -26.92 -5.82 -11.28
CA GLU A 239 -28.25 -5.91 -10.70
C GLU A 239 -28.69 -4.58 -10.07
N GLU A 240 -27.81 -3.96 -9.25
CA GLU A 240 -28.07 -2.68 -8.59
C GLU A 240 -28.35 -1.54 -9.57
N TYR A 241 -27.58 -1.48 -10.68
CA TYR A 241 -27.68 -0.41 -11.68
C TYR A 241 -28.54 -0.79 -12.90
N ALA A 242 -29.24 -1.93 -12.88
CA ALA A 242 -30.05 -2.46 -13.98
C ALA A 242 -29.28 -2.55 -15.31
N MET A 243 -28.03 -3.00 -15.26
CA MET A 243 -27.13 -3.17 -16.43
C MET A 243 -27.11 -4.65 -16.85
N ASN A 244 -26.87 -4.89 -18.15
CA ASN A 244 -26.69 -6.24 -18.67
C ASN A 244 -25.27 -6.74 -18.34
N PHE A 245 -25.15 -7.79 -17.53
CA PHE A 245 -23.85 -8.33 -17.12
C PHE A 245 -23.03 -8.82 -18.31
N GLU A 246 -23.60 -9.49 -19.32
CA GLU A 246 -22.86 -10.00 -20.46
C GLU A 246 -22.28 -8.88 -21.34
N GLU A 247 -23.02 -7.76 -21.46
CA GLU A 247 -22.51 -6.57 -22.14
C GLU A 247 -21.36 -5.93 -21.37
N VAL A 248 -21.50 -5.79 -20.05
CA VAL A 248 -20.45 -5.26 -19.18
C VAL A 248 -19.23 -6.17 -19.24
N LYS A 249 -19.39 -7.48 -19.16
CA LYS A 249 -18.33 -8.45 -19.25
C LYS A 249 -17.59 -8.34 -20.59
N ALA A 250 -18.31 -8.26 -21.71
CA ALA A 250 -17.70 -8.11 -23.04
C ALA A 250 -16.84 -6.83 -23.18
N TRP A 251 -17.18 -5.75 -22.45
CA TRP A 251 -16.43 -4.50 -22.46
C TRP A 251 -15.19 -4.51 -21.54
N TYR A 252 -15.24 -5.25 -20.43
CA TYR A 252 -14.26 -5.20 -19.35
C TYR A 252 -13.53 -6.52 -19.14
N ASP A 253 -13.86 -7.57 -19.92
CA ASP A 253 -13.21 -8.86 -19.83
C ASP A 253 -11.71 -8.72 -20.05
N GLY A 254 -10.92 -9.21 -19.13
CA GLY A 254 -9.56 -8.91 -19.29
C GLY A 254 -8.49 -9.72 -18.57
N TYR A 255 -8.71 -10.39 -17.47
CA TYR A 255 -7.64 -11.13 -16.82
C TYR A 255 -8.17 -12.34 -16.05
N ASP A 256 -7.84 -13.53 -16.53
CA ASP A 256 -7.96 -14.76 -15.75
C ASP A 256 -6.75 -14.90 -14.83
N LEU A 257 -6.99 -14.99 -13.52
CA LEU A 257 -5.93 -15.29 -12.56
C LEU A 257 -5.81 -16.83 -12.42
N ILE A 258 -4.67 -17.37 -12.79
CA ILE A 258 -4.42 -18.80 -13.03
C ILE A 258 -4.59 -19.69 -11.78
N SER A 259 -4.60 -19.17 -10.57
CA SER A 259 -4.61 -19.99 -9.36
C SER A 259 -5.93 -20.05 -8.59
N VAL A 260 -6.92 -19.29 -8.98
CA VAL A 260 -8.26 -19.27 -8.38
C VAL A 260 -9.26 -18.93 -9.46
N SER A 261 -10.42 -19.58 -9.50
CA SER A 261 -11.50 -19.33 -10.47
C SER A 261 -12.11 -17.91 -10.35
N TYR A 262 -11.28 -16.89 -10.30
CA TYR A 262 -11.72 -15.49 -10.22
C TYR A 262 -11.33 -14.77 -11.51
N THR A 263 -12.32 -14.46 -12.32
CA THR A 263 -12.22 -13.48 -13.39
C THR A 263 -12.21 -12.08 -12.77
N HIS A 264 -11.16 -11.28 -13.02
CA HIS A 264 -11.10 -9.90 -12.58
C HIS A 264 -11.40 -8.97 -13.74
N LEU A 265 -12.39 -8.13 -13.56
CA LEU A 265 -12.74 -7.10 -14.53
C LEU A 265 -11.94 -5.81 -14.22
N ARG A 266 -11.42 -5.19 -15.27
CA ARG A 266 -10.68 -3.95 -15.17
C ARG A 266 -11.65 -2.78 -15.02
N ALA A 267 -11.50 -1.96 -13.97
CA ALA A 267 -12.19 -0.68 -13.92
C ALA A 267 -11.64 0.24 -15.03
N HIS A 268 -12.43 0.51 -16.07
CA HIS A 268 -12.11 1.51 -17.09
C HIS A 268 -12.66 2.87 -16.69
N GLU A 269 -11.83 3.91 -16.83
CA GLU A 269 -12.38 5.25 -16.99
C GLU A 269 -13.17 5.26 -18.29
N THR A 270 -14.41 5.69 -18.24
CA THR A 270 -15.17 6.05 -19.43
C THR A 270 -14.34 7.07 -20.20
N LYS A 271 -14.01 6.77 -21.45
CA LYS A 271 -13.61 7.81 -22.38
C LYS A 271 -14.80 8.77 -22.44
N ALA A 272 -14.68 9.90 -21.75
CA ALA A 272 -15.51 11.04 -22.11
C ALA A 272 -15.11 11.43 -23.53
N ASN A 273 -16.04 11.32 -24.46
CA ASN A 273 -15.94 11.95 -25.76
C ASN A 273 -15.93 13.47 -25.61
#